data_456664687f16849c78ff5adefdd03692
#
_entry.id   456664687f16849c78ff5adefdd03692
#
_cell.length_a   1.000
_cell.length_b   1.000
_cell.length_c   1.000
_cell.angle_alpha   90.00
_cell.angle_beta   90.00
_cell.angle_gamma   90.00
#
_symmetry.space_group_name_H-M   'P 1'
#
loop_
_entity.id
_entity.type
_entity.pdbx_description
1 polymer ?
#
loop_
_entity_poly.entity_id
_entity_poly.type
_entity_poly.pdbx_seq_one_letter_code
_entity_poly.pdbx_strand_id
1 'polypeptide(L)'
;GKLHAPGDSVPADVIKLTAQFDEQFTLTPGGVYYFDLSGVSIPGTANGSLPDKTMHYVPFTYAGTVVAYKLTSEMATTEEYAQQNEYAHSLFVADYAVTHAVSWDNLNAEGLIFGKGYATGSVDYTLRAPSGGSGGTGSGALERGTPQSNEWDRILDKDDGYIKNCRNIGSWGQDTLPNTLSNRVIRGQDALPRKYAGANTTLSFPFLGFRPVLEVLNPGTLGSDGLKAVTLDLGGGKLGGSSEAIQIVVKNGESFAAPASEGLTRPDGNTGSYFEWLGSDGELYAPDDNVPADVTKLTAQFVPPEQFNLAPGGVYYFDLSGVGIPDTVNDALPDNTLHYVPFTYAGTVDAYKLTSEMATTEEYAETYKYAHSLFVADYAVTYAASWDHLNAIDMIFGKDYAAGGVDYTLRAPSEGSDY
;
A
#
# COMPACT_ATOMS: atom_id res chain seq x y z
N GLY A 1 -4.59 19.79 -37.89
CA GLY A 1 -3.17 20.03 -38.18
C GLY A 1 -2.44 18.71 -38.25
N LYS A 2 -1.31 18.67 -38.92
CA LYS A 2 -0.46 17.48 -38.97
C LYS A 2 0.49 17.53 -37.75
N LEU A 3 0.67 16.41 -37.04
CA LEU A 3 1.66 16.29 -35.98
C LEU A 3 3.06 16.14 -36.58
N HIS A 4 4.04 16.81 -35.98
CA HIS A 4 5.45 16.72 -36.30
C HIS A 4 6.23 16.41 -35.01
N ALA A 5 7.07 15.37 -35.06
CA ALA A 5 7.98 15.05 -33.97
C ALA A 5 9.19 16.02 -33.94
N PRO A 6 9.86 16.19 -32.80
CA PRO A 6 11.11 16.91 -32.74
C PRO A 6 12.14 16.33 -33.73
N GLY A 7 12.65 17.18 -34.64
CA GLY A 7 13.56 16.77 -35.70
C GLY A 7 12.90 16.50 -37.06
N ASP A 8 11.58 16.47 -37.15
CA ASP A 8 10.88 16.35 -38.43
C ASP A 8 11.07 17.60 -39.31
N SER A 9 11.12 17.39 -40.63
CA SER A 9 11.07 18.49 -41.59
C SER A 9 9.65 19.04 -41.65
N VAL A 10 9.48 20.32 -41.29
CA VAL A 10 8.21 21.02 -41.33
C VAL A 10 8.06 21.69 -42.72
N PRO A 11 6.92 21.54 -43.42
CA PRO A 11 6.67 22.21 -44.69
C PRO A 11 6.83 23.73 -44.61
N ALA A 12 7.35 24.36 -45.68
CA ALA A 12 7.67 25.79 -45.69
C ALA A 12 6.44 26.71 -45.55
N ASP A 13 5.24 26.20 -45.79
CA ASP A 13 3.97 26.90 -45.64
C ASP A 13 3.40 26.87 -44.21
N VAL A 14 4.03 26.13 -43.30
CA VAL A 14 3.64 26.11 -41.90
C VAL A 14 4.20 27.34 -41.20
N ILE A 15 3.33 28.30 -40.89
CA ILE A 15 3.70 29.57 -40.26
C ILE A 15 3.60 29.55 -38.72
N LYS A 16 3.04 28.49 -38.14
CA LYS A 16 2.92 28.33 -36.69
C LYS A 16 2.99 26.86 -36.31
N LEU A 17 3.86 26.55 -35.38
CA LEU A 17 3.89 25.29 -34.67
C LEU A 17 3.34 25.54 -33.24
N THR A 18 2.42 24.70 -32.83
CA THR A 18 1.94 24.67 -31.41
C THR A 18 2.43 23.38 -30.84
N ALA A 19 3.22 23.46 -29.77
CA ALA A 19 3.59 22.25 -29.01
C ALA A 19 2.33 21.58 -28.46
N GLN A 20 2.16 20.33 -28.81
CA GLN A 20 1.14 19.46 -28.17
C GLN A 20 1.88 18.51 -27.26
N PHE A 21 1.45 18.51 -26.01
CA PHE A 21 1.87 17.55 -25.01
C PHE A 21 0.70 16.60 -24.85
N ASP A 22 0.74 15.46 -25.55
CA ASP A 22 -0.25 14.40 -25.32
C ASP A 22 0.03 13.76 -23.94
N GLU A 23 -1.03 13.41 -23.24
CA GLU A 23 -0.95 12.64 -22.00
C GLU A 23 -0.28 11.29 -22.33
N GLN A 24 0.93 11.08 -21.81
CA GLN A 24 1.72 9.85 -22.05
C GLN A 24 1.29 8.70 -21.12
N PHE A 25 0.19 8.86 -20.39
CA PHE A 25 -0.22 7.93 -19.36
C PHE A 25 -1.56 7.28 -19.70
N THR A 26 -1.67 5.99 -19.43
CA THR A 26 -2.94 5.27 -19.50
C THR A 26 -3.86 5.54 -18.30
N LEU A 27 -3.41 6.40 -17.37
CA LEU A 27 -4.15 6.78 -16.17
C LEU A 27 -5.27 7.76 -16.50
N THR A 28 -6.41 7.57 -15.84
CA THR A 28 -7.58 8.45 -16.02
C THR A 28 -7.51 9.62 -15.03
N PRO A 29 -7.57 10.89 -15.48
CA PRO A 29 -7.71 12.03 -14.60
C PRO A 29 -8.95 11.87 -13.69
N GLY A 30 -8.79 12.16 -12.38
CA GLY A 30 -9.78 11.88 -11.36
C GLY A 30 -9.68 10.48 -10.73
N GLY A 31 -8.92 9.57 -11.30
CA GLY A 31 -8.60 8.28 -10.70
C GLY A 31 -7.80 8.45 -9.41
N VAL A 32 -8.05 7.58 -8.42
CA VAL A 32 -7.33 7.55 -7.15
C VAL A 32 -6.31 6.42 -7.17
N TYR A 33 -5.07 6.77 -6.87
CA TYR A 33 -3.94 5.85 -6.84
C TYR A 33 -3.22 5.95 -5.50
N TYR A 34 -2.66 4.85 -5.04
CA TYR A 34 -2.04 4.76 -3.73
C TYR A 34 -0.52 4.72 -3.85
N PHE A 35 0.17 5.50 -3.00
CA PHE A 35 1.62 5.62 -2.96
C PHE A 35 2.14 5.32 -1.57
N ASP A 36 3.28 4.63 -1.50
CA ASP A 36 3.97 4.33 -0.24
C ASP A 36 4.89 5.49 0.16
N LEU A 37 4.48 6.27 1.13
CA LEU A 37 5.27 7.36 1.72
C LEU A 37 5.93 6.97 3.06
N SER A 38 5.85 5.71 3.49
CA SER A 38 6.38 5.25 4.79
C SER A 38 7.90 5.46 4.93
N GLY A 39 8.64 5.31 3.83
CA GLY A 39 10.08 5.57 3.76
C GLY A 39 10.48 7.04 3.64
N VAL A 40 9.51 7.97 3.54
CA VAL A 40 9.80 9.40 3.42
C VAL A 40 9.75 10.07 4.80
N SER A 41 10.83 10.76 5.19
CA SER A 41 10.83 11.58 6.41
C SER A 41 9.90 12.80 6.22
N ILE A 42 8.64 12.68 6.66
CA ILE A 42 7.65 13.75 6.63
C ILE A 42 7.39 14.23 8.06
N PRO A 43 7.75 15.48 8.42
CA PRO A 43 7.57 15.97 9.78
C PRO A 43 6.09 16.24 10.10
N GLY A 44 5.78 16.29 11.39
CA GLY A 44 4.44 16.51 11.93
C GLY A 44 3.78 15.25 12.46
N THR A 45 2.50 15.37 12.79
CA THR A 45 1.67 14.25 13.25
C THR A 45 0.91 13.66 12.07
N ALA A 46 0.95 12.34 11.90
CA ALA A 46 0.18 11.66 10.86
C ALA A 46 -1.32 12.01 10.98
N ASN A 47 -1.95 12.34 9.85
CA ASN A 47 -3.37 12.70 9.85
C ASN A 47 -4.24 11.48 10.19
N GLY A 48 -4.98 11.59 11.29
CA GLY A 48 -5.87 10.52 11.75
C GLY A 48 -7.00 10.13 10.79
N SER A 49 -7.25 10.95 9.76
CA SER A 49 -8.24 10.67 8.70
C SER A 49 -7.67 9.86 7.54
N LEU A 50 -6.37 9.61 7.49
CA LEU A 50 -5.79 8.73 6.48
C LEU A 50 -6.36 7.31 6.60
N PRO A 51 -6.65 6.63 5.49
CA PRO A 51 -7.05 5.22 5.52
C PRO A 51 -5.97 4.32 6.12
N ASP A 52 -4.70 4.69 5.90
CA ASP A 52 -3.54 4.04 6.48
C ASP A 52 -2.62 5.06 7.16
N LYS A 53 -2.47 4.96 8.48
CA LYS A 53 -1.60 5.83 9.28
C LYS A 53 -0.12 5.44 9.21
N THR A 54 0.19 4.26 8.73
CA THR A 54 1.57 3.81 8.49
C THR A 54 2.16 4.42 7.22
N MET A 55 1.33 5.05 6.38
CA MET A 55 1.65 5.71 5.11
C MET A 55 2.15 4.78 4.00
N HIS A 56 1.95 3.47 4.11
CA HIS A 56 2.22 2.55 3.00
C HIS A 56 1.19 2.71 1.86
N TYR A 57 -0.03 3.19 2.19
CA TYR A 57 -1.11 3.36 1.22
C TYR A 57 -1.75 4.75 1.32
N VAL A 58 -1.04 5.77 0.85
CA VAL A 58 -1.55 7.16 0.83
C VAL A 58 -2.29 7.40 -0.49
N PRO A 59 -3.59 7.78 -0.45
CA PRO A 59 -4.36 8.04 -1.67
C PRO A 59 -4.02 9.39 -2.28
N PHE A 60 -3.80 9.38 -3.59
CA PHE A 60 -3.61 10.56 -4.44
C PHE A 60 -4.58 10.51 -5.62
N THR A 61 -5.21 11.62 -5.91
CA THR A 61 -6.00 11.79 -7.13
C THR A 61 -5.11 12.30 -8.26
N TYR A 62 -5.13 11.61 -9.40
CA TYR A 62 -4.43 12.06 -10.60
C TYR A 62 -5.16 13.25 -11.23
N ALA A 63 -4.55 14.43 -11.21
CA ALA A 63 -5.13 15.65 -11.78
C ALA A 63 -4.88 15.77 -13.30
N GLY A 64 -4.17 14.81 -13.90
CA GLY A 64 -3.72 14.93 -15.28
C GLY A 64 -2.65 16.01 -15.45
N THR A 65 -2.45 16.46 -16.69
CA THR A 65 -1.53 17.55 -17.01
C THR A 65 -2.14 18.90 -16.66
N VAL A 66 -1.43 19.70 -15.88
CA VAL A 66 -1.78 21.09 -15.58
C VAL A 66 -0.76 22.03 -16.18
N VAL A 67 -1.21 23.22 -16.63
CA VAL A 67 -0.32 24.29 -17.05
C VAL A 67 -0.27 25.31 -15.92
N ALA A 68 0.82 25.30 -15.17
CA ALA A 68 0.98 26.10 -13.97
C ALA A 68 2.46 26.39 -13.70
N TYR A 69 2.74 27.35 -12.83
CA TYR A 69 4.08 27.54 -12.30
C TYR A 69 4.29 26.71 -11.04
N LYS A 70 5.52 26.34 -10.78
CA LYS A 70 6.01 25.93 -9.44
C LYS A 70 7.22 26.80 -9.08
N LEU A 71 7.43 26.95 -7.79
CA LEU A 71 8.63 27.62 -7.29
C LEU A 71 9.73 26.59 -7.02
N THR A 72 10.97 26.99 -7.21
CA THR A 72 12.16 26.15 -6.97
C THR A 72 12.97 26.59 -5.76
N SER A 73 12.63 27.76 -5.20
CA SER A 73 13.27 28.32 -4.01
C SER A 73 12.37 29.36 -3.34
N GLU A 74 12.73 29.77 -2.13
CA GLU A 74 12.03 30.82 -1.37
C GLU A 74 12.00 32.19 -2.06
N MET A 75 12.86 32.41 -3.03
CA MET A 75 13.07 33.72 -3.66
C MET A 75 12.11 34.01 -4.80
N ALA A 76 11.35 33.05 -5.27
CA ALA A 76 10.59 33.17 -6.49
C ALA A 76 9.08 33.30 -6.22
N THR A 77 8.62 34.50 -5.85
CA THR A 77 7.21 34.74 -5.46
C THR A 77 6.54 35.90 -6.19
N THR A 78 7.17 36.43 -7.22
CA THR A 78 6.58 37.53 -7.99
C THR A 78 5.68 37.03 -9.08
N GLU A 79 4.65 37.82 -9.42
CA GLU A 79 3.78 37.55 -10.57
C GLU A 79 4.58 37.45 -11.87
N GLU A 80 5.61 38.26 -12.05
CA GLU A 80 6.51 38.20 -13.19
C GLU A 80 7.24 36.86 -13.29
N TYR A 81 7.76 36.35 -12.18
CA TYR A 81 8.40 35.03 -12.14
C TYR A 81 7.41 33.92 -12.51
N ALA A 82 6.20 33.95 -11.98
CA ALA A 82 5.18 32.94 -12.26
C ALA A 82 4.79 32.92 -13.74
N GLN A 83 4.67 34.07 -14.39
CA GLN A 83 4.36 34.15 -15.81
C GLN A 83 5.48 33.60 -16.70
N GLN A 84 6.73 33.75 -16.30
CA GLN A 84 7.89 33.27 -17.06
C GLN A 84 8.17 31.79 -16.89
N ASN A 85 7.68 31.19 -15.80
CA ASN A 85 8.00 29.81 -15.41
C ASN A 85 6.77 28.87 -15.42
N GLU A 86 5.73 29.26 -16.12
CA GLU A 86 4.55 28.41 -16.35
C GLU A 86 4.89 27.32 -17.38
N TYR A 87 4.59 26.06 -17.05
CA TYR A 87 4.83 24.92 -17.93
C TYR A 87 3.79 23.81 -17.71
N ALA A 88 3.67 22.91 -18.70
CA ALA A 88 2.79 21.76 -18.61
C ALA A 88 3.48 20.60 -17.85
N HIS A 89 2.83 20.08 -16.82
CA HIS A 89 3.31 18.94 -16.05
C HIS A 89 2.16 18.12 -15.45
N SER A 90 2.40 16.84 -15.24
CA SER A 90 1.40 15.92 -14.70
C SER A 90 1.54 15.81 -13.18
N LEU A 91 0.40 15.91 -12.47
CA LEU A 91 0.34 15.91 -11.02
C LEU A 91 -0.61 14.85 -10.47
N PHE A 92 -0.16 14.20 -9.40
CA PHE A 92 -1.00 13.51 -8.44
C PHE A 92 -1.11 14.38 -7.19
N VAL A 93 -2.30 14.57 -6.67
CA VAL A 93 -2.58 15.40 -5.49
C VAL A 93 -3.03 14.51 -4.34
N ALA A 94 -2.38 14.59 -3.19
CA ALA A 94 -2.80 13.82 -2.03
C ALA A 94 -4.24 14.17 -1.63
N ASP A 95 -5.09 13.16 -1.48
CA ASP A 95 -6.50 13.33 -1.06
C ASP A 95 -6.62 13.96 0.32
N TYR A 96 -5.60 13.76 1.15
CA TYR A 96 -5.49 14.24 2.53
C TYR A 96 -4.24 15.11 2.72
N ALA A 97 -4.26 16.03 3.67
CA ALA A 97 -3.00 16.44 4.27
C ALA A 97 -2.42 15.21 4.98
N VAL A 98 -1.22 14.77 4.62
CA VAL A 98 -0.64 13.52 5.15
C VAL A 98 -0.17 13.67 6.59
N THR A 99 0.34 14.85 6.95
CA THR A 99 0.65 15.23 8.33
C THR A 99 0.02 16.58 8.68
N HIS A 100 -0.12 16.84 9.96
CA HIS A 100 -0.56 18.13 10.52
C HIS A 100 0.28 18.50 11.74
N ALA A 101 -0.01 19.66 12.35
CA ALA A 101 0.80 20.23 13.42
C ALA A 101 2.28 20.37 13.01
N VAL A 102 2.50 20.81 11.79
CA VAL A 102 3.83 20.96 11.18
C VAL A 102 4.03 22.39 10.68
N SER A 103 5.21 22.94 10.92
CA SER A 103 5.59 24.26 10.41
C SER A 103 6.10 24.17 8.97
N TRP A 104 5.99 25.27 8.24
CA TRP A 104 6.56 25.38 6.90
C TRP A 104 8.08 25.17 6.93
N ASP A 105 8.77 25.76 7.95
CA ASP A 105 10.21 25.65 8.12
C ASP A 105 10.67 24.20 8.30
N ASN A 106 9.92 23.39 9.06
CA ASN A 106 10.22 21.97 9.22
C ASN A 106 10.09 21.20 7.90
N LEU A 107 9.05 21.49 7.11
CA LEU A 107 8.87 20.91 5.78
C LEU A 107 9.97 21.34 4.81
N ASN A 108 10.36 22.60 4.86
CA ASN A 108 11.43 23.15 4.02
C ASN A 108 12.79 22.54 4.34
N ALA A 109 13.09 22.33 5.63
CA ALA A 109 14.33 21.68 6.08
C ALA A 109 14.46 20.24 5.55
N GLU A 110 13.34 19.53 5.35
CA GLU A 110 13.29 18.20 4.75
C GLU A 110 13.25 18.23 3.21
N GLY A 111 13.28 19.41 2.59
CA GLY A 111 13.19 19.58 1.14
C GLY A 111 11.77 19.40 0.56
N LEU A 112 10.75 19.29 1.41
CA LEU A 112 9.38 18.94 0.99
C LEU A 112 8.58 20.13 0.46
N ILE A 113 9.08 21.35 0.55
CA ILE A 113 8.39 22.53 0.01
C ILE A 113 8.65 22.67 -1.49
N PHE A 114 9.91 22.69 -1.92
CA PHE A 114 10.29 22.96 -3.30
C PHE A 114 10.60 21.70 -4.12
N GLY A 115 10.81 20.56 -3.46
CA GLY A 115 10.91 19.27 -4.12
C GLY A 115 11.96 18.33 -3.53
N LYS A 116 11.50 17.16 -3.13
CA LYS A 116 12.32 16.02 -2.69
C LYS A 116 12.15 14.90 -3.72
N GLY A 117 13.26 14.30 -4.16
CA GLY A 117 13.21 13.12 -5.00
C GLY A 117 12.49 11.97 -4.30
N TYR A 118 11.60 11.31 -5.01
CA TYR A 118 10.84 10.16 -4.53
C TYR A 118 10.66 9.17 -5.69
N ALA A 119 10.98 7.90 -5.46
CA ALA A 119 10.86 6.86 -6.47
C ALA A 119 9.98 5.71 -5.97
N THR A 120 9.04 5.27 -6.79
CA THR A 120 8.22 4.08 -6.56
C THR A 120 7.69 3.54 -7.87
N GLY A 121 7.42 2.22 -7.94
CA GLY A 121 6.90 1.58 -9.15
C GLY A 121 7.79 1.78 -10.38
N SER A 122 9.12 1.87 -10.20
CA SER A 122 10.12 2.19 -11.23
C SER A 122 9.94 3.57 -11.87
N VAL A 123 9.31 4.51 -11.17
CA VAL A 123 9.06 5.89 -11.63
C VAL A 123 9.69 6.87 -10.65
N ASP A 124 10.35 7.91 -11.20
CA ASP A 124 10.87 9.03 -10.44
C ASP A 124 9.85 10.16 -10.37
N TYR A 125 9.63 10.67 -9.18
CA TYR A 125 8.73 11.79 -8.88
C TYR A 125 9.47 12.88 -8.13
N THR A 126 8.91 14.11 -8.17
CA THR A 126 9.19 15.14 -7.18
C THR A 126 8.03 15.22 -6.20
N LEU A 127 8.28 14.90 -4.94
CA LEU A 127 7.34 15.07 -3.82
C LEU A 127 7.52 16.48 -3.24
N ARG A 128 6.46 17.32 -3.24
CA ARG A 128 6.56 18.70 -2.81
C ARG A 128 5.20 19.32 -2.42
N ALA A 129 5.25 20.50 -1.82
CA ALA A 129 4.07 21.36 -1.69
C ALA A 129 3.66 21.92 -3.07
N PRO A 130 2.37 22.13 -3.34
CA PRO A 130 1.92 22.84 -4.54
C PRO A 130 2.16 24.35 -4.44
N SER A 131 2.26 25.03 -5.57
CA SER A 131 2.12 26.49 -5.62
C SER A 131 0.67 26.88 -5.37
N GLY A 132 0.44 28.00 -4.66
CA GLY A 132 -0.89 28.40 -4.21
C GLY A 132 -1.23 29.89 -4.47
N GLY A 133 -0.34 30.63 -5.10
CA GLY A 133 -0.43 32.08 -5.30
C GLY A 133 0.08 32.87 -4.11
N SER A 134 0.67 34.05 -4.33
CA SER A 134 1.20 34.92 -3.29
C SER A 134 0.16 35.84 -2.66
N GLY A 135 -1.02 36.00 -3.26
CA GLY A 135 -2.16 36.77 -2.76
C GLY A 135 -3.48 36.03 -3.01
N GLY A 136 -4.53 36.38 -2.29
CA GLY A 136 -5.87 35.82 -2.49
C GLY A 136 -6.83 36.83 -3.13
N THR A 137 -7.72 36.36 -4.01
CA THR A 137 -8.79 37.17 -4.62
C THR A 137 -10.12 36.46 -4.44
N GLY A 138 -11.16 37.23 -4.10
CA GLY A 138 -12.48 36.68 -3.85
C GLY A 138 -12.71 36.30 -2.39
N SER A 139 -13.67 35.44 -2.13
CA SER A 139 -13.96 34.96 -0.79
C SER A 139 -14.59 33.55 -0.81
N GLY A 140 -14.24 32.74 0.19
CA GLY A 140 -14.84 31.43 0.41
C GLY A 140 -14.66 30.47 -0.77
N ALA A 141 -15.77 29.95 -1.29
CA ALA A 141 -15.76 28.94 -2.35
C ALA A 141 -15.25 29.44 -3.71
N LEU A 142 -15.21 30.76 -3.93
CA LEU A 142 -14.73 31.37 -5.17
C LEU A 142 -13.33 31.97 -5.05
N GLU A 143 -12.68 31.80 -3.90
CA GLU A 143 -11.38 32.38 -3.64
C GLU A 143 -10.30 31.73 -4.52
N ARG A 144 -9.44 32.56 -5.11
CA ARG A 144 -8.32 32.13 -5.94
C ARG A 144 -7.02 32.75 -5.47
N GLY A 145 -5.93 32.10 -5.75
CA GLY A 145 -4.61 32.69 -5.57
C GLY A 145 -4.27 33.66 -6.69
N THR A 146 -3.38 34.60 -6.42
CA THR A 146 -2.80 35.49 -7.40
C THR A 146 -1.29 35.26 -7.46
N PRO A 147 -0.71 34.91 -8.63
CA PRO A 147 -1.36 34.67 -9.93
C PRO A 147 -2.20 33.39 -9.95
N GLN A 148 -3.22 33.36 -10.80
CA GLN A 148 -4.12 32.21 -10.96
C GLN A 148 -3.51 31.04 -11.74
N SER A 149 -2.33 31.21 -12.29
CA SER A 149 -1.52 30.16 -12.90
C SER A 149 -0.80 29.28 -11.85
N ASN A 150 -1.15 29.40 -10.57
CA ASN A 150 -0.68 28.49 -9.53
C ASN A 150 -1.32 27.08 -9.67
N GLU A 151 -0.60 26.06 -9.22
CA GLU A 151 -1.04 24.66 -9.33
C GLU A 151 -2.35 24.38 -8.62
N TRP A 152 -2.53 24.93 -7.40
CA TRP A 152 -3.72 24.71 -6.61
C TRP A 152 -5.00 25.12 -7.34
N ASP A 153 -5.01 26.31 -7.93
CA ASP A 153 -6.16 26.77 -8.69
C ASP A 153 -6.34 25.99 -10.00
N ARG A 154 -5.26 25.63 -10.70
CA ARG A 154 -5.32 24.82 -11.94
C ARG A 154 -5.84 23.41 -11.69
N ILE A 155 -5.52 22.80 -10.55
CA ILE A 155 -6.09 21.52 -10.13
C ILE A 155 -7.60 21.66 -9.94
N LEU A 156 -8.03 22.68 -9.19
CA LEU A 156 -9.44 22.94 -8.92
C LEU A 156 -10.23 23.39 -10.16
N ASP A 157 -9.59 23.96 -11.16
CA ASP A 157 -10.24 24.29 -12.44
C ASP A 157 -10.61 23.03 -13.24
N LYS A 158 -9.96 21.91 -12.97
CA LYS A 158 -10.35 20.61 -13.53
C LYS A 158 -11.51 19.99 -12.78
N ASP A 159 -11.42 19.90 -11.46
CA ASP A 159 -12.49 19.41 -10.59
C ASP A 159 -12.24 19.86 -9.14
N ASP A 160 -13.23 20.47 -8.52
CA ASP A 160 -13.17 20.87 -7.10
C ASP A 160 -13.04 19.67 -6.15
N GLY A 161 -13.47 18.48 -6.56
CA GLY A 161 -13.36 17.22 -5.82
C GLY A 161 -11.95 16.65 -5.71
N TYR A 162 -10.97 17.15 -6.46
CA TYR A 162 -9.58 16.68 -6.38
C TYR A 162 -8.89 17.05 -5.06
N ILE A 163 -9.35 18.09 -4.38
CA ILE A 163 -8.89 18.45 -3.04
C ILE A 163 -9.89 17.94 -2.01
N LYS A 164 -9.67 16.72 -1.52
CA LYS A 164 -10.55 16.08 -0.54
C LYS A 164 -10.11 16.40 0.90
N ASN A 165 -11.01 16.18 1.85
CA ASN A 165 -10.72 16.24 3.28
C ASN A 165 -9.97 17.51 3.74
N CYS A 166 -10.45 18.69 3.31
CA CYS A 166 -9.90 20.00 3.70
C CYS A 166 -10.66 20.66 4.88
N ARG A 167 -11.49 19.90 5.62
CA ARG A 167 -12.40 20.47 6.63
C ARG A 167 -11.67 21.17 7.78
N ASN A 168 -10.63 20.52 8.30
CA ASN A 168 -9.99 20.98 9.54
C ASN A 168 -8.49 21.30 9.36
N ILE A 169 -7.90 21.01 8.22
CA ILE A 169 -6.46 21.14 8.01
C ILE A 169 -6.23 21.87 6.69
N GLY A 170 -5.66 23.07 6.79
CA GLY A 170 -5.14 23.83 5.66
C GLY A 170 -3.79 23.29 5.21
N SER A 171 -3.49 23.44 3.94
CA SER A 171 -2.28 22.90 3.31
C SER A 171 -1.27 24.01 3.05
N TRP A 172 -0.04 23.83 3.54
CA TRP A 172 1.06 24.71 3.21
C TRP A 172 1.35 24.68 1.70
N GLY A 173 1.53 25.87 1.12
CA GLY A 173 2.00 26.04 -0.25
C GLY A 173 3.41 26.62 -0.30
N GLN A 174 3.92 26.78 -1.52
CA GLN A 174 5.28 27.29 -1.76
C GLN A 174 5.40 28.79 -1.59
N ASP A 175 4.33 29.55 -1.90
CA ASP A 175 4.37 30.99 -2.11
C ASP A 175 4.49 31.80 -0.83
N THR A 176 5.25 32.89 -0.91
CA THR A 176 5.38 33.91 0.12
C THR A 176 4.32 34.99 -0.04
N LEU A 177 3.74 35.48 1.05
CA LEU A 177 2.80 36.60 1.00
C LEU A 177 3.53 37.92 0.73
N PRO A 178 3.06 38.77 -0.21
CA PRO A 178 3.82 39.95 -0.66
C PRO A 178 4.14 40.98 0.46
N ASN A 179 3.22 41.12 1.40
CA ASN A 179 3.32 42.13 2.46
C ASN A 179 3.91 41.59 3.76
N THR A 180 4.24 40.29 3.82
CA THR A 180 4.74 39.65 5.04
C THR A 180 5.64 38.48 4.65
N LEU A 181 6.92 38.81 4.41
CA LEU A 181 7.90 37.82 3.90
C LEU A 181 8.12 36.60 4.81
N SER A 182 7.76 36.72 6.09
CA SER A 182 7.79 35.59 7.04
C SER A 182 6.56 34.69 6.96
N ASN A 183 5.58 35.03 6.11
CA ASN A 183 4.37 34.23 5.98
C ASN A 183 4.35 33.49 4.64
N ARG A 184 3.82 32.28 4.69
CA ARG A 184 3.58 31.44 3.51
C ARG A 184 2.10 31.16 3.33
N VAL A 185 1.73 30.88 2.09
CA VAL A 185 0.35 30.58 1.71
C VAL A 185 -0.14 29.29 2.37
N ILE A 186 -1.42 29.30 2.74
CA ILE A 186 -2.19 28.13 3.17
C ILE A 186 -3.40 28.06 2.25
N ARG A 187 -3.67 26.86 1.72
CA ARG A 187 -4.82 26.61 0.83
C ARG A 187 -5.69 25.49 1.39
N GLY A 188 -7.00 25.61 1.11
CA GLY A 188 -7.98 24.57 1.45
C GLY A 188 -8.15 24.36 2.95
N GLN A 189 -9.16 25.03 3.54
CA GLN A 189 -9.49 24.97 4.97
C GLN A 189 -11.00 25.13 5.15
N ASP A 190 -11.54 24.81 6.32
CA ASP A 190 -12.95 25.01 6.69
C ASP A 190 -13.95 24.37 5.73
N ALA A 191 -13.62 23.20 5.18
CA ALA A 191 -14.35 22.49 4.13
C ALA A 191 -14.45 23.23 2.78
N LEU A 192 -13.62 24.25 2.58
CA LEU A 192 -13.56 25.04 1.36
C LEU A 192 -12.24 24.77 0.63
N PRO A 193 -12.22 23.95 -0.45
CA PRO A 193 -10.98 23.64 -1.20
C PRO A 193 -10.26 24.89 -1.70
N ARG A 194 -10.99 25.94 -2.06
CA ARG A 194 -10.44 27.21 -2.58
C ARG A 194 -10.00 28.19 -1.50
N LYS A 195 -10.27 27.94 -0.21
CA LYS A 195 -9.91 28.83 0.89
C LYS A 195 -8.43 29.24 0.79
N TYR A 196 -8.20 30.56 0.94
CA TYR A 196 -6.87 31.18 0.96
C TYR A 196 -6.60 31.78 2.33
N ALA A 197 -5.42 31.54 2.84
CA ALA A 197 -4.92 32.11 4.10
C ALA A 197 -3.39 32.22 4.05
N GLY A 198 -2.81 32.78 5.09
CA GLY A 198 -1.37 32.81 5.27
C GLY A 198 -1.01 32.70 6.74
N ALA A 199 0.15 32.10 7.02
CA ALA A 199 0.68 32.01 8.39
C ALA A 199 2.20 32.13 8.38
N ASN A 200 2.74 32.51 9.54
CA ASN A 200 4.17 32.57 9.78
C ASN A 200 4.79 31.17 9.66
N THR A 201 5.96 31.08 9.03
CA THR A 201 6.65 29.83 8.69
C THR A 201 6.99 28.96 9.89
N THR A 202 7.13 29.54 11.09
CA THR A 202 7.45 28.82 12.34
C THR A 202 6.25 28.16 13.00
N LEU A 203 5.01 28.53 12.59
CA LEU A 203 3.80 28.05 13.25
C LEU A 203 3.48 26.58 12.89
N SER A 204 3.12 25.79 13.90
CA SER A 204 2.79 24.37 13.79
C SER A 204 1.44 24.03 14.43
N PHE A 205 0.43 24.87 14.21
CA PHE A 205 -0.91 24.62 14.76
C PHE A 205 -1.55 23.33 14.23
N PRO A 206 -2.44 22.68 15.01
CA PRO A 206 -3.09 21.44 14.60
C PRO A 206 -3.86 21.50 13.28
N PHE A 207 -4.23 22.69 12.81
CA PHE A 207 -4.91 22.93 11.54
C PHE A 207 -3.96 23.31 10.39
N LEU A 208 -2.66 23.26 10.60
CA LEU A 208 -1.63 23.46 9.56
C LEU A 208 -1.00 22.13 9.19
N GLY A 209 -1.06 21.77 7.92
CA GLY A 209 -0.64 20.48 7.45
C GLY A 209 0.10 20.49 6.13
N PHE A 210 0.61 19.31 5.77
CA PHE A 210 1.28 19.06 4.52
C PHE A 210 0.41 18.18 3.61
N ARG A 211 -0.03 18.74 2.50
CA ARG A 211 -0.70 18.02 1.40
C ARG A 211 0.23 18.03 0.20
N PRO A 212 0.98 16.96 -0.03
CA PRO A 212 1.89 16.92 -1.15
C PRO A 212 1.19 16.78 -2.50
N VAL A 213 1.92 17.20 -3.52
CA VAL A 213 1.74 16.74 -4.89
C VAL A 213 2.94 15.90 -5.30
N LEU A 214 2.70 14.92 -6.19
CA LEU A 214 3.75 14.17 -6.89
C LEU A 214 3.76 14.63 -8.34
N GLU A 215 4.88 15.19 -8.76
CA GLU A 215 5.13 15.54 -10.15
C GLU A 215 6.01 14.46 -10.78
N VAL A 216 5.62 13.95 -11.94
CA VAL A 216 6.42 12.97 -12.67
C VAL A 216 7.64 13.66 -13.27
N LEU A 217 8.84 13.16 -12.95
CA LEU A 217 10.09 13.66 -13.51
C LEU A 217 10.33 13.11 -14.92
N ASN A 218 10.75 13.99 -15.83
CA ASN A 218 11.17 13.63 -17.18
C ASN A 218 10.20 12.67 -17.90
N PRO A 219 8.91 13.06 -18.09
CA PRO A 219 7.91 12.19 -18.73
C PRO A 219 8.39 11.61 -20.06
N GLY A 220 9.22 12.33 -20.82
CA GLY A 220 9.80 11.85 -22.08
C GLY A 220 10.73 10.64 -21.94
N THR A 221 11.26 10.36 -20.75
CA THR A 221 12.12 9.19 -20.49
C THR A 221 11.31 7.94 -20.12
N LEU A 222 10.01 8.07 -19.83
CA LEU A 222 9.13 6.94 -19.55
C LEU A 222 8.84 6.07 -20.79
N GLY A 223 9.15 6.57 -21.99
CA GLY A 223 8.90 5.88 -23.26
C GLY A 223 7.45 6.03 -23.73
N SER A 224 7.12 5.33 -24.82
CA SER A 224 5.78 5.37 -25.44
C SER A 224 4.68 4.80 -24.55
N ASP A 225 5.05 3.96 -23.61
CA ASP A 225 4.10 3.19 -22.79
C ASP A 225 3.77 3.86 -21.44
N GLY A 226 4.57 4.85 -21.01
CA GLY A 226 4.29 5.73 -19.88
C GLY A 226 4.02 5.02 -18.55
N LEU A 227 3.02 5.50 -17.83
CA LEU A 227 2.56 4.94 -16.56
C LEU A 227 1.36 4.02 -16.75
N LYS A 228 1.28 2.96 -15.96
CA LYS A 228 0.09 2.10 -15.85
C LYS A 228 -0.35 1.92 -14.41
N ALA A 229 -1.61 1.54 -14.23
CA ALA A 229 -2.15 1.11 -12.95
C ALA A 229 -2.04 -0.40 -12.78
N VAL A 230 -1.70 -0.86 -11.57
CA VAL A 230 -1.83 -2.23 -11.13
C VAL A 230 -2.91 -2.28 -10.06
N THR A 231 -3.86 -3.21 -10.20
CA THR A 231 -4.95 -3.38 -9.25
C THR A 231 -4.49 -4.25 -8.08
N LEU A 232 -4.72 -3.77 -6.86
CA LEU A 232 -4.56 -4.55 -5.63
C LEU A 232 -5.94 -4.96 -5.12
N ASP A 233 -6.26 -6.23 -5.25
CA ASP A 233 -7.42 -6.86 -4.62
C ASP A 233 -7.04 -7.25 -3.19
N LEU A 234 -7.79 -6.76 -2.22
CA LEU A 234 -7.42 -6.92 -0.81
C LEU A 234 -7.69 -8.33 -0.25
N GLY A 235 -8.17 -9.29 -1.07
CA GLY A 235 -8.31 -10.70 -0.69
C GLY A 235 -9.21 -10.93 0.53
N GLY A 236 -10.22 -10.08 0.73
CA GLY A 236 -11.07 -10.06 1.93
C GLY A 236 -10.52 -9.20 3.07
N GLY A 237 -9.29 -8.73 2.98
CA GLY A 237 -8.73 -7.72 3.88
C GLY A 237 -9.33 -6.33 3.65
N LYS A 238 -8.91 -5.35 4.45
CA LYS A 238 -9.45 -3.99 4.41
C LYS A 238 -8.33 -2.94 4.49
N LEU A 239 -8.55 -1.82 3.82
CA LEU A 239 -7.76 -0.59 3.97
C LEU A 239 -8.68 0.52 4.51
N GLY A 240 -8.38 1.07 5.70
CA GLY A 240 -9.20 2.10 6.31
C GLY A 240 -10.67 1.71 6.50
N GLY A 241 -10.95 0.40 6.64
CA GLY A 241 -12.30 -0.15 6.78
C GLY A 241 -13.00 -0.52 5.45
N SER A 242 -12.46 -0.15 4.29
CA SER A 242 -12.96 -0.55 2.97
C SER A 242 -12.27 -1.83 2.49
N SER A 243 -13.05 -2.75 1.92
CA SER A 243 -12.55 -3.96 1.22
C SER A 243 -12.49 -3.80 -0.30
N GLU A 244 -12.73 -2.60 -0.81
CA GLU A 244 -12.65 -2.32 -2.24
C GLU A 244 -11.20 -2.45 -2.74
N ALA A 245 -11.05 -2.94 -3.97
CA ALA A 245 -9.75 -2.98 -4.63
C ALA A 245 -9.19 -1.57 -4.83
N ILE A 246 -7.88 -1.43 -4.67
CA ILE A 246 -7.17 -0.17 -4.85
C ILE A 246 -6.20 -0.25 -6.04
N GLN A 247 -5.62 0.85 -6.44
CA GLN A 247 -4.67 0.90 -7.55
C GLN A 247 -3.36 1.56 -7.13
N ILE A 248 -2.24 0.99 -7.58
CA ILE A 248 -0.92 1.62 -7.51
C ILE A 248 -0.46 2.00 -8.91
N VAL A 249 0.50 2.90 -8.99
CA VAL A 249 1.09 3.36 -10.27
C VAL A 249 2.47 2.77 -10.43
N VAL A 250 2.72 2.17 -11.60
CA VAL A 250 4.02 1.63 -11.98
C VAL A 250 4.39 2.09 -13.39
N LYS A 251 5.67 2.01 -13.72
CA LYS A 251 6.13 2.23 -15.09
C LYS A 251 5.73 1.05 -15.97
N ASN A 252 5.10 1.34 -17.09
CA ASN A 252 4.71 0.29 -18.02
C ASN A 252 5.95 -0.36 -18.66
N GLY A 253 5.94 -1.69 -18.78
CA GLY A 253 7.07 -2.44 -19.32
C GLY A 253 8.23 -2.68 -18.34
N GLU A 254 8.17 -2.17 -17.10
CA GLU A 254 9.17 -2.36 -16.05
C GLU A 254 8.60 -3.22 -14.91
N SER A 255 9.47 -3.99 -14.28
CA SER A 255 9.14 -4.70 -13.04
C SER A 255 9.05 -3.71 -11.86
N PHE A 256 8.35 -4.09 -10.81
CA PHE A 256 8.14 -3.25 -9.62
C PHE A 256 8.18 -4.08 -8.34
N ALA A 257 8.41 -3.45 -7.19
CA ALA A 257 8.37 -4.12 -5.89
C ALA A 257 6.93 -4.41 -5.47
N ALA A 258 6.68 -5.62 -4.96
CA ALA A 258 5.40 -5.99 -4.37
C ALA A 258 5.09 -5.09 -3.16
N PRO A 259 3.86 -4.58 -3.02
CA PRO A 259 3.50 -3.67 -1.93
C PRO A 259 3.63 -4.30 -0.54
N ALA A 260 3.86 -3.46 0.47
CA ALA A 260 3.89 -3.86 1.88
C ALA A 260 2.54 -4.45 2.35
N SER A 261 2.57 -5.28 3.39
CA SER A 261 1.35 -5.77 4.05
C SER A 261 0.84 -4.80 5.12
N GLU A 262 1.72 -3.93 5.63
CA GLU A 262 1.42 -2.93 6.63
C GLU A 262 0.34 -1.96 6.12
N GLY A 263 -0.54 -1.52 7.02
CA GLY A 263 -1.70 -0.71 6.66
C GLY A 263 -2.93 -1.50 6.23
N LEU A 264 -2.77 -2.76 5.82
CA LEU A 264 -3.89 -3.65 5.53
C LEU A 264 -4.38 -4.36 6.80
N THR A 265 -5.69 -4.36 7.00
CA THR A 265 -6.33 -5.17 8.04
C THR A 265 -6.69 -6.52 7.45
N ARG A 266 -6.34 -7.61 8.15
CA ARG A 266 -6.66 -8.98 7.74
C ARG A 266 -8.16 -9.22 7.66
N PRO A 267 -8.63 -10.22 6.90
CA PRO A 267 -10.02 -10.66 6.94
C PRO A 267 -10.47 -10.97 8.38
N ASP A 268 -11.75 -10.74 8.67
CA ASP A 268 -12.30 -10.96 9.99
C ASP A 268 -12.07 -12.42 10.46
N GLY A 269 -11.53 -12.56 11.66
CA GLY A 269 -11.18 -13.86 12.26
C GLY A 269 -9.83 -14.45 11.83
N ASN A 270 -9.08 -13.82 10.92
CA ASN A 270 -7.73 -14.25 10.54
C ASN A 270 -6.67 -13.57 11.41
N THR A 271 -6.01 -14.32 12.28
CA THR A 271 -4.94 -13.86 13.18
C THR A 271 -3.54 -14.34 12.77
N GLY A 272 -3.42 -15.08 11.65
CA GLY A 272 -2.16 -15.59 11.13
C GLY A 272 -1.17 -14.48 10.75
N SER A 273 0.10 -14.82 10.60
CA SER A 273 1.18 -13.90 10.18
C SER A 273 1.51 -13.99 8.69
N TYR A 274 1.05 -15.05 8.02
CA TYR A 274 1.33 -15.26 6.59
C TYR A 274 0.73 -14.13 5.74
N PHE A 275 1.52 -13.63 4.81
CA PHE A 275 1.07 -12.69 3.81
C PHE A 275 1.92 -12.82 2.54
N GLU A 276 1.26 -12.94 1.39
CA GLU A 276 1.86 -12.83 0.06
C GLU A 276 0.82 -12.24 -0.91
N TRP A 277 1.29 -11.77 -2.04
CA TRP A 277 0.46 -11.34 -3.15
C TRP A 277 0.40 -12.43 -4.22
N LEU A 278 -0.79 -12.88 -4.61
CA LEU A 278 -0.99 -13.73 -5.78
C LEU A 278 -1.10 -12.84 -7.02
N GLY A 279 -0.15 -12.96 -7.93
CA GLY A 279 -0.12 -12.25 -9.20
C GLY A 279 -1.14 -12.77 -10.20
N SER A 280 -1.49 -11.94 -11.19
CA SER A 280 -2.33 -12.36 -12.34
C SER A 280 -1.66 -13.40 -13.25
N ASP A 281 -0.38 -13.64 -13.07
CA ASP A 281 0.42 -14.72 -13.68
C ASP A 281 0.34 -16.05 -12.92
N GLY A 282 -0.25 -16.04 -11.72
CA GLY A 282 -0.39 -17.21 -10.84
C GLY A 282 0.76 -17.42 -9.87
N GLU A 283 1.78 -16.56 -9.89
CA GLU A 283 2.91 -16.62 -8.97
C GLU A 283 2.63 -15.84 -7.66
N LEU A 284 3.34 -16.22 -6.59
CA LEU A 284 3.25 -15.60 -5.28
C LEU A 284 4.45 -14.67 -5.05
N TYR A 285 4.19 -13.50 -4.49
CA TYR A 285 5.16 -12.46 -4.21
C TYR A 285 5.07 -12.02 -2.75
N ALA A 286 6.14 -12.19 -2.00
CA ALA A 286 6.25 -11.55 -0.69
C ALA A 286 6.38 -10.02 -0.85
N PRO A 287 6.06 -9.21 0.18
CA PRO A 287 6.37 -7.78 0.16
C PRO A 287 7.82 -7.54 -0.26
N ASP A 288 8.05 -6.51 -1.08
CA ASP A 288 9.33 -6.12 -1.70
C ASP A 288 9.89 -7.07 -2.78
N ASP A 289 9.26 -8.21 -3.04
CA ASP A 289 9.65 -9.07 -4.17
C ASP A 289 9.45 -8.35 -5.51
N ASN A 290 10.29 -8.72 -6.47
CA ASN A 290 10.24 -8.16 -7.81
C ASN A 290 9.11 -8.77 -8.64
N VAL A 291 8.06 -7.98 -8.90
CA VAL A 291 6.89 -8.37 -9.70
C VAL A 291 7.15 -8.07 -11.17
N PRO A 292 6.93 -9.02 -12.08
CA PRO A 292 7.10 -8.82 -13.52
C PRO A 292 6.20 -7.75 -14.13
N ALA A 293 6.67 -7.15 -15.23
CA ALA A 293 5.98 -6.05 -15.90
C ALA A 293 4.59 -6.38 -16.47
N ASP A 294 4.31 -7.63 -16.77
CA ASP A 294 3.05 -8.10 -17.33
C ASP A 294 1.97 -8.38 -16.28
N VAL A 295 2.33 -8.42 -15.00
CA VAL A 295 1.38 -8.51 -13.90
C VAL A 295 0.54 -7.23 -13.81
N THR A 296 -0.78 -7.37 -13.88
CA THR A 296 -1.74 -6.26 -13.86
C THR A 296 -2.63 -6.24 -12.63
N LYS A 297 -2.63 -7.34 -11.87
CA LYS A 297 -3.39 -7.49 -10.64
C LYS A 297 -2.58 -8.31 -9.64
N LEU A 298 -2.62 -7.87 -8.39
CA LEU A 298 -2.15 -8.61 -7.22
C LEU A 298 -3.34 -8.84 -6.29
N THR A 299 -3.49 -10.05 -5.76
CA THR A 299 -4.54 -10.40 -4.80
C THR A 299 -3.90 -10.82 -3.48
N ALA A 300 -4.24 -10.11 -2.40
CA ALA A 300 -3.69 -10.40 -1.08
C ALA A 300 -4.08 -11.81 -0.60
N GLN A 301 -3.10 -12.57 -0.15
CA GLN A 301 -3.24 -13.90 0.43
C GLN A 301 -2.85 -13.83 1.91
N PHE A 302 -3.79 -14.08 2.79
CA PHE A 302 -3.59 -14.07 4.24
C PHE A 302 -3.45 -15.47 4.83
N VAL A 303 -3.58 -16.49 3.98
CA VAL A 303 -3.37 -17.89 4.32
C VAL A 303 -2.46 -18.50 3.26
N PRO A 304 -1.51 -19.39 3.61
CA PRO A 304 -0.67 -20.05 2.63
C PRO A 304 -1.56 -20.86 1.66
N PRO A 305 -1.20 -20.90 0.38
CA PRO A 305 -1.90 -21.78 -0.56
C PRO A 305 -1.76 -23.23 -0.10
N GLU A 306 -2.79 -24.02 -0.38
CA GLU A 306 -2.72 -25.45 -0.14
C GLU A 306 -1.55 -26.05 -0.93
N GLN A 307 -0.56 -26.61 -0.22
CA GLN A 307 0.66 -27.14 -0.85
C GLN A 307 0.44 -28.52 -1.51
N PHE A 308 -0.78 -29.04 -1.45
CA PHE A 308 -1.07 -30.40 -1.89
C PHE A 308 -2.23 -30.44 -2.88
N ASN A 309 -2.06 -31.14 -4.01
CA ASN A 309 -3.15 -31.54 -4.87
C ASN A 309 -3.97 -32.70 -4.27
N LEU A 310 -4.22 -32.63 -2.95
CA LEU A 310 -4.96 -33.64 -2.20
C LEU A 310 -6.40 -33.16 -1.99
N ALA A 311 -7.36 -34.05 -2.13
CA ALA A 311 -8.76 -33.73 -1.89
C ALA A 311 -9.06 -33.83 -0.38
N PRO A 312 -9.62 -32.80 0.27
CA PRO A 312 -10.14 -32.94 1.63
C PRO A 312 -11.14 -34.10 1.73
N GLY A 313 -10.99 -34.89 2.81
CA GLY A 313 -11.71 -36.15 2.97
C GLY A 313 -11.06 -37.38 2.31
N GLY A 314 -10.01 -37.18 1.53
CA GLY A 314 -9.20 -38.28 0.97
C GLY A 314 -8.39 -38.98 2.06
N VAL A 315 -8.26 -40.31 1.99
CA VAL A 315 -7.48 -41.16 2.90
C VAL A 315 -6.10 -41.42 2.32
N TYR A 316 -5.07 -41.15 3.08
CA TYR A 316 -3.66 -41.31 2.72
C TYR A 316 -2.94 -42.14 3.78
N TYR A 317 -1.96 -42.95 3.41
CA TYR A 317 -1.28 -43.85 4.29
C TYR A 317 0.12 -43.36 4.61
N PHE A 318 0.49 -43.35 5.90
CA PHE A 318 1.80 -42.95 6.38
C PHE A 318 2.52 -44.09 7.11
N ASP A 319 3.82 -44.19 6.91
CA ASP A 319 4.67 -45.17 7.60
C ASP A 319 5.12 -44.60 8.97
N LEU A 320 4.48 -45.02 10.03
CA LEU A 320 4.84 -44.65 11.39
C LEU A 320 5.71 -45.73 12.12
N SER A 321 6.13 -46.79 11.42
CA SER A 321 6.89 -47.90 12.04
C SER A 321 8.22 -47.47 12.67
N GLY A 322 8.87 -46.44 12.09
CA GLY A 322 10.13 -45.87 12.57
C GLY A 322 10.01 -44.78 13.62
N VAL A 323 8.77 -44.36 13.96
CA VAL A 323 8.55 -43.17 14.82
C VAL A 323 8.77 -43.44 16.30
N GLY A 324 8.60 -44.70 16.74
CA GLY A 324 8.77 -45.11 18.14
C GLY A 324 7.60 -44.68 19.01
N ILE A 325 6.35 -44.83 18.50
CA ILE A 325 5.13 -44.56 19.26
C ILE A 325 5.04 -45.53 20.43
N PRO A 326 4.84 -45.08 21.68
CA PRO A 326 4.84 -45.95 22.85
C PRO A 326 3.55 -46.74 22.95
N ASP A 327 3.64 -47.77 23.79
CA ASP A 327 2.54 -48.60 24.26
C ASP A 327 2.01 -49.58 23.20
N THR A 328 0.81 -50.09 23.40
CA THR A 328 0.26 -51.21 22.62
C THR A 328 -0.35 -50.67 21.32
N VAL A 329 0.11 -51.19 20.19
CA VAL A 329 -0.50 -50.89 18.89
C VAL A 329 -1.96 -51.26 18.87
N ASN A 330 -2.82 -50.42 18.34
CA ASN A 330 -4.24 -50.65 18.19
C ASN A 330 -4.51 -51.77 17.18
N ASP A 331 -5.07 -52.85 17.62
CA ASP A 331 -5.44 -54.02 16.81
C ASP A 331 -6.62 -53.80 15.83
N ALA A 332 -7.32 -52.64 15.97
CA ALA A 332 -8.29 -52.19 14.96
C ALA A 332 -7.66 -51.54 13.73
N LEU A 333 -6.36 -51.22 13.78
CA LEU A 333 -5.63 -50.71 12.58
C LEU A 333 -5.63 -51.75 11.46
N PRO A 334 -5.79 -51.31 10.21
CA PRO A 334 -5.64 -52.20 9.04
C PRO A 334 -4.26 -52.85 8.98
N ASP A 335 -3.22 -52.19 9.48
CA ASP A 335 -1.83 -52.66 9.56
C ASP A 335 -1.25 -52.40 10.94
N ASN A 336 -1.07 -53.43 11.74
CA ASN A 336 -0.52 -53.37 13.08
C ASN A 336 1.02 -53.27 13.13
N THR A 337 1.67 -53.30 11.94
CA THR A 337 3.12 -53.05 11.83
C THR A 337 3.43 -51.56 11.65
N LEU A 338 2.41 -50.73 11.56
CA LEU A 338 2.45 -49.26 11.39
C LEU A 338 3.11 -48.77 10.10
N HIS A 339 3.32 -49.62 9.10
CA HIS A 339 3.82 -49.19 7.79
C HIS A 339 2.77 -48.47 6.96
N TYR A 340 1.46 -48.78 7.18
CA TYR A 340 0.33 -48.23 6.43
C TYR A 340 -0.78 -47.74 7.36
N VAL A 341 -0.48 -46.65 8.12
CA VAL A 341 -1.47 -46.01 9.01
C VAL A 341 -2.34 -45.05 8.20
N PRO A 342 -3.66 -45.21 8.18
CA PRO A 342 -4.55 -44.34 7.42
C PRO A 342 -4.77 -43.01 8.13
N PHE A 343 -4.70 -41.94 7.37
CA PHE A 343 -4.99 -40.57 7.77
C PHE A 343 -5.96 -39.94 6.76
N THR A 344 -6.99 -39.32 7.25
CA THR A 344 -7.88 -38.47 6.44
C THR A 344 -7.32 -37.06 6.34
N TYR A 345 -7.16 -36.55 5.12
CA TYR A 345 -6.76 -35.16 4.90
C TYR A 345 -7.93 -34.22 5.20
N ALA A 346 -7.81 -33.41 6.21
CA ALA A 346 -8.86 -32.46 6.63
C ALA A 346 -8.85 -31.15 5.81
N GLY A 347 -7.87 -30.97 4.91
CA GLY A 347 -7.64 -29.70 4.23
C GLY A 347 -6.90 -28.70 5.12
N THR A 348 -6.95 -27.44 4.72
CA THR A 348 -6.42 -26.33 5.51
C THR A 348 -7.44 -25.92 6.56
N VAL A 349 -7.04 -25.94 7.81
CA VAL A 349 -7.86 -25.50 8.96
C VAL A 349 -7.24 -24.28 9.60
N ASP A 350 -8.08 -23.34 10.02
CA ASP A 350 -7.68 -22.18 10.80
C ASP A 350 -7.92 -22.45 12.28
N ALA A 351 -6.88 -22.92 12.96
CA ALA A 351 -6.96 -23.36 14.33
C ALA A 351 -5.68 -23.06 15.11
N TYR A 352 -5.78 -22.99 16.43
CA TYR A 352 -4.60 -22.91 17.27
C TYR A 352 -3.95 -24.28 17.45
N LYS A 353 -2.66 -24.30 17.76
CA LYS A 353 -1.96 -25.41 18.36
C LYS A 353 -1.17 -24.94 19.58
N LEU A 354 -1.09 -25.79 20.60
CA LEU A 354 -0.25 -25.52 21.75
C LEU A 354 1.21 -25.90 21.45
N THR A 355 2.16 -25.15 22.01
CA THR A 355 3.60 -25.36 21.84
C THR A 355 4.33 -25.71 23.14
N SER A 356 3.64 -25.67 24.28
CA SER A 356 4.20 -26.05 25.57
C SER A 356 3.12 -26.51 26.56
N GLU A 357 3.53 -27.24 27.59
CA GLU A 357 2.65 -27.69 28.69
C GLU A 357 1.91 -26.55 29.43
N MET A 358 2.44 -25.33 29.33
CA MET A 358 1.91 -24.15 30.01
C MET A 358 0.87 -23.38 29.17
N ALA A 359 0.71 -23.73 27.91
CA ALA A 359 -0.15 -23.00 26.97
C ALA A 359 -1.56 -23.61 26.96
N THR A 360 -2.35 -23.38 27.98
CA THR A 360 -3.69 -23.97 28.15
C THR A 360 -4.81 -22.95 28.31
N THR A 361 -4.54 -21.65 28.04
CA THR A 361 -5.54 -20.61 28.22
C THR A 361 -6.21 -20.24 26.91
N GLU A 362 -7.47 -19.82 27.02
CA GLU A 362 -8.24 -19.27 25.88
C GLU A 362 -7.51 -18.10 25.20
N GLU A 363 -6.92 -17.20 26.00
CA GLU A 363 -6.12 -16.08 25.50
C GLU A 363 -4.95 -16.54 24.62
N TYR A 364 -4.25 -17.63 25.02
CA TYR A 364 -3.18 -18.21 24.22
C TYR A 364 -3.72 -18.77 22.90
N ALA A 365 -4.84 -19.48 22.95
CA ALA A 365 -5.47 -20.07 21.77
C ALA A 365 -5.91 -19.00 20.76
N GLU A 366 -6.48 -17.90 21.22
CA GLU A 366 -6.84 -16.77 20.36
C GLU A 366 -5.63 -16.09 19.68
N THR A 367 -4.53 -15.95 20.43
CA THR A 367 -3.31 -15.29 19.96
C THR A 367 -2.54 -16.12 18.93
N TYR A 368 -2.57 -17.46 19.05
CA TYR A 368 -1.72 -18.37 18.24
C TYR A 368 -2.50 -19.19 17.21
N LYS A 369 -3.64 -18.71 16.80
CA LYS A 369 -4.43 -19.27 15.71
C LYS A 369 -3.75 -18.99 14.36
N TYR A 370 -3.64 -20.00 13.52
CA TYR A 370 -3.07 -19.88 12.17
C TYR A 370 -3.61 -20.95 11.23
N ALA A 371 -3.58 -20.67 9.94
CA ALA A 371 -3.98 -21.62 8.92
C ALA A 371 -2.90 -22.68 8.72
N HIS A 372 -3.29 -23.94 8.76
CA HIS A 372 -2.39 -25.07 8.50
C HIS A 372 -3.15 -26.29 7.95
N SER A 373 -2.49 -27.09 7.13
CA SER A 373 -3.05 -28.32 6.57
C SER A 373 -2.86 -29.47 7.52
N LEU A 374 -3.92 -30.23 7.74
CA LEU A 374 -3.93 -31.37 8.66
C LEU A 374 -4.29 -32.69 8.00
N PHE A 375 -3.54 -33.73 8.39
CA PHE A 375 -3.93 -35.11 8.25
C PHE A 375 -4.30 -35.65 9.63
N VAL A 376 -5.47 -36.21 9.78
CA VAL A 376 -5.97 -36.76 11.05
C VAL A 376 -5.98 -38.27 10.96
N ALA A 377 -5.31 -38.95 11.89
CA ALA A 377 -5.32 -40.41 11.93
C ALA A 377 -6.74 -40.93 12.11
N ASP A 378 -7.17 -41.87 11.26
CA ASP A 378 -8.53 -42.44 11.30
C ASP A 378 -8.76 -43.32 12.56
N TYR A 379 -7.67 -43.78 13.16
CA TYR A 379 -7.67 -44.59 14.35
C TYR A 379 -6.73 -44.00 15.40
N ALA A 380 -7.01 -44.24 16.69
CA ALA A 380 -5.97 -44.14 17.70
C ALA A 380 -4.86 -45.14 17.34
N VAL A 381 -3.64 -44.67 17.13
CA VAL A 381 -2.53 -45.53 16.65
C VAL A 381 -2.11 -46.54 17.70
N THR A 382 -2.09 -46.11 18.98
CA THR A 382 -1.82 -46.96 20.12
C THR A 382 -2.90 -46.74 21.19
N TYR A 383 -3.03 -47.71 22.11
CA TYR A 383 -3.88 -47.57 23.28
C TYR A 383 -3.08 -47.89 24.57
N ALA A 384 -3.64 -47.57 25.72
CA ALA A 384 -3.01 -47.62 27.04
C ALA A 384 -1.81 -46.66 27.19
N ALA A 385 -1.64 -45.70 26.26
CA ALA A 385 -0.63 -44.66 26.34
C ALA A 385 -1.04 -43.60 27.36
N SER A 386 -0.12 -43.24 28.30
CA SER A 386 -0.32 -42.10 29.16
C SER A 386 0.11 -40.80 28.43
N TRP A 387 -0.50 -39.68 28.87
CA TRP A 387 -0.09 -38.34 28.37
C TRP A 387 1.41 -38.12 28.60
N ASP A 388 1.96 -38.49 29.77
CA ASP A 388 3.36 -38.33 30.12
C ASP A 388 4.28 -39.14 29.20
N HIS A 389 3.88 -40.35 28.78
CA HIS A 389 4.66 -41.14 27.83
C HIS A 389 4.70 -40.47 26.46
N LEU A 390 3.56 -39.97 25.97
CA LEU A 390 3.50 -39.27 24.69
C LEU A 390 4.27 -37.94 24.73
N ASN A 391 4.18 -37.22 25.84
CA ASN A 391 4.90 -35.97 26.05
C ASN A 391 6.43 -36.16 26.12
N ALA A 392 6.88 -37.24 26.76
CA ALA A 392 8.33 -37.56 26.88
C ALA A 392 9.01 -37.81 25.55
N ILE A 393 8.27 -38.06 24.48
CA ILE A 393 8.77 -38.25 23.10
C ILE A 393 8.27 -37.18 22.12
N ASP A 394 7.86 -36.03 22.64
CA ASP A 394 7.42 -34.84 21.90
C ASP A 394 6.13 -35.01 21.09
N MET A 395 5.35 -36.09 21.29
CA MET A 395 4.14 -36.35 20.51
C MET A 395 2.91 -35.55 20.93
N ILE A 396 2.95 -34.84 22.02
CA ILE A 396 1.84 -33.97 22.46
C ILE A 396 1.91 -32.65 21.68
N PHE A 397 3.03 -31.95 21.71
CA PHE A 397 3.18 -30.62 21.13
C PHE A 397 3.80 -30.61 19.75
N GLY A 398 4.50 -31.67 19.36
CA GLY A 398 5.01 -31.83 18.00
C GLY A 398 6.37 -32.49 17.90
N LYS A 399 6.42 -33.64 17.26
CA LYS A 399 7.63 -34.39 16.89
C LYS A 399 7.85 -34.25 15.39
N ASP A 400 9.09 -33.96 15.01
CA ASP A 400 9.46 -33.93 13.61
C ASP A 400 9.31 -35.30 12.97
N TYR A 401 8.67 -35.34 11.82
CA TYR A 401 8.42 -36.55 11.05
C TYR A 401 8.55 -36.25 9.55
N ALA A 402 9.35 -37.02 8.84
CA ALA A 402 9.54 -36.85 7.40
C ALA A 402 9.05 -38.07 6.64
N ALA A 403 8.25 -37.87 5.61
CA ALA A 403 7.76 -38.90 4.72
C ALA A 403 7.64 -38.38 3.28
N GLY A 404 8.06 -39.18 2.30
CA GLY A 404 7.93 -38.83 0.88
C GLY A 404 8.68 -37.54 0.48
N GLY A 405 9.73 -37.15 1.23
CA GLY A 405 10.46 -35.89 1.01
C GLY A 405 9.76 -34.66 1.56
N VAL A 406 8.71 -34.82 2.36
CA VAL A 406 7.96 -33.74 3.03
C VAL A 406 8.18 -33.85 4.52
N ASP A 407 8.41 -32.70 5.16
CA ASP A 407 8.54 -32.56 6.61
C ASP A 407 7.17 -32.30 7.23
N TYR A 408 6.82 -33.10 8.23
CA TYR A 408 5.58 -33.00 8.98
C TYR A 408 5.88 -32.78 10.48
N THR A 409 4.89 -32.29 11.20
CA THR A 409 4.87 -32.31 12.67
C THR A 409 3.81 -33.31 13.14
N LEU A 410 4.23 -34.43 13.72
CA LEU A 410 3.34 -35.43 14.31
C LEU A 410 3.01 -35.03 15.74
N ARG A 411 1.72 -34.83 16.07
CA ARG A 411 1.29 -34.34 17.36
C ARG A 411 -0.14 -34.77 17.71
N ALA A 412 -0.52 -34.60 18.97
CA ALA A 412 -1.91 -34.66 19.38
C ALA A 412 -2.70 -33.45 18.86
N PRO A 413 -4.01 -33.61 18.55
CA PRO A 413 -4.87 -32.48 18.21
C PRO A 413 -5.13 -31.59 19.44
N SER A 414 -5.43 -30.29 19.21
CA SER A 414 -5.96 -29.40 20.26
C SER A 414 -7.48 -29.57 20.36
N GLU A 415 -8.02 -29.65 21.58
CA GLU A 415 -9.45 -29.94 21.83
C GLU A 415 -10.18 -28.83 22.59
N GLY A 416 -9.51 -27.77 22.98
CA GLY A 416 -10.07 -26.75 23.86
C GLY A 416 -9.92 -27.11 25.34
N SER A 417 -10.16 -26.14 26.20
CA SER A 417 -9.95 -26.25 27.66
C SER A 417 -11.25 -26.28 28.48
N ASP A 418 -12.41 -26.12 27.87
CA ASP A 418 -13.70 -26.07 28.54
C ASP A 418 -14.36 -27.43 28.56
N TYR A 419 -14.72 -27.88 29.79
CA TYR A 419 -15.64 -28.97 30.08
C TYR A 419 -16.93 -28.41 30.65
#